data_bff2c288a43299809b6004ba43a3f1d8
#
_entry.id   bff2c288a43299809b6004ba43a3f1d8
#
_cell.length_a   1.000
_cell.length_b   1.000
_cell.length_c   1.000
_cell.angle_alpha   90.00
_cell.angle_beta   90.00
_cell.angle_gamma   90.00
#
_symmetry.space_group_name_H-M   'P 1'
#
loop_
_entity.id
_entity.type
_entity.pdbx_description
1 polymer ?
#
loop_
_entity_poly.entity_id
_entity_poly.type
_entity_poly.pdbx_seq_one_letter_code
_entity_poly.pdbx_strand_id
1 'polypeptide(L)'
;MSPIEVPAKIQLVEKRETRTSRGMLSKGWYRVDDQLVMVKGNSITEAGTAGYEPYSEVMASLIAQVLGLPHVEYALMSAKLFPDIQTYSCDVVSVCPKFTTDDEQLYHFADLADAHFLASGQAASPEALFQYATELYGKKWLYQMLAFDAFIGNEDRHENNFDVIVRDGKNYAPPIYDNGGSLLALSLIHISEPTRPY
;
A
#
# COMPACT_ATOMS: atom_id res chain seq x y z
N MET A 1 10.55 5.70 25.88
CA MET A 1 10.58 4.79 24.74
C MET A 1 10.82 3.40 25.27
N SER A 2 9.86 2.50 25.14
CA SER A 2 10.08 1.09 25.45
C SER A 2 11.12 0.53 24.48
N PRO A 3 12.01 -0.38 24.93
CA PRO A 3 12.95 -1.01 24.01
C PRO A 3 12.14 -1.73 22.93
N ILE A 4 12.54 -1.57 21.67
CA ILE A 4 11.97 -2.32 20.55
C ILE A 4 12.32 -3.78 20.81
N GLU A 5 11.34 -4.59 21.21
CA GLU A 5 11.54 -6.03 21.38
C GLU A 5 11.91 -6.62 20.01
N VAL A 6 13.08 -7.25 19.94
CA VAL A 6 13.49 -7.99 18.75
C VAL A 6 12.65 -9.25 18.67
N PRO A 7 11.94 -9.50 17.55
CA PRO A 7 11.12 -10.70 17.42
C PRO A 7 11.91 -11.97 17.70
N ALA A 8 11.34 -12.89 18.46
CA ALA A 8 12.02 -14.14 18.83
C ALA A 8 12.11 -15.12 17.65
N LYS A 9 11.17 -15.06 16.70
CA LYS A 9 11.11 -15.95 15.55
C LYS A 9 10.61 -15.23 14.30
N ILE A 10 11.37 -15.28 13.22
CA ILE A 10 11.01 -14.75 11.91
C ILE A 10 11.14 -15.86 10.87
N GLN A 11 10.11 -16.11 10.08
CA GLN A 11 10.10 -17.11 9.04
C GLN A 11 9.44 -16.58 7.78
N LEU A 12 10.14 -16.65 6.64
CA LEU A 12 9.57 -16.37 5.32
C LEU A 12 8.50 -17.42 4.99
N VAL A 13 7.31 -16.96 4.58
CA VAL A 13 6.20 -17.79 4.11
C VAL A 13 6.13 -17.75 2.58
N GLU A 14 6.16 -16.54 1.99
CA GLU A 14 6.08 -16.34 0.55
C GLU A 14 6.81 -15.06 0.15
N LYS A 15 7.65 -15.12 -0.87
CA LYS A 15 8.28 -13.95 -1.48
C LYS A 15 7.50 -13.52 -2.73
N ARG A 16 7.29 -12.23 -2.90
CA ARG A 16 6.69 -11.63 -4.09
C ARG A 16 7.56 -10.48 -4.58
N GLU A 17 7.73 -10.41 -5.89
CA GLU A 17 8.35 -9.29 -6.57
C GLU A 17 7.31 -8.70 -7.51
N THR A 18 6.95 -7.45 -7.30
CA THR A 18 6.00 -6.73 -8.16
C THR A 18 6.73 -5.62 -8.90
N ARG A 19 6.54 -5.57 -10.22
CA ARG A 19 6.88 -4.40 -11.00
C ARG A 19 5.80 -3.35 -10.78
N THR A 20 6.18 -2.21 -10.24
CA THR A 20 5.33 -1.02 -10.21
C THR A 20 5.66 -0.14 -11.40
N SER A 21 4.80 0.85 -11.71
CA SER A 21 5.09 1.88 -12.72
C SER A 21 6.38 2.67 -12.44
N ARG A 22 6.93 2.55 -11.24
CA ARG A 22 8.10 3.30 -10.74
C ARG A 22 9.28 2.42 -10.34
N GLY A 23 9.24 1.13 -10.62
CA GLY A 23 10.35 0.22 -10.37
C GLY A 23 9.94 -1.13 -9.78
N MET A 24 10.93 -1.85 -9.27
CA MET A 24 10.76 -3.17 -8.70
C MET A 24 10.65 -3.07 -7.18
N LEU A 25 9.51 -3.43 -6.62
CA LEU A 25 9.29 -3.50 -5.17
C LEU A 25 9.38 -4.95 -4.70
N SER A 26 10.33 -5.22 -3.82
CA SER A 26 10.43 -6.51 -3.14
C SER A 26 9.50 -6.54 -1.94
N LYS A 27 8.61 -7.53 -1.87
CA LYS A 27 7.70 -7.74 -0.75
C LYS A 27 7.51 -9.23 -0.47
N GLY A 28 7.08 -9.56 0.75
CA GLY A 28 6.86 -10.95 1.12
C GLY A 28 6.02 -11.10 2.37
N TRP A 29 5.38 -12.27 2.48
CA TRP A 29 4.69 -12.68 3.69
C TRP A 29 5.66 -13.39 4.63
N TYR A 30 5.68 -12.94 5.86
CA TYR A 30 6.48 -13.51 6.93
C TYR A 30 5.61 -13.87 8.12
N ARG A 31 6.02 -14.89 8.87
CA ARG A 31 5.50 -15.17 10.20
C ARG A 31 6.48 -14.59 11.21
N VAL A 32 6.03 -13.61 11.95
CA VAL A 32 6.79 -12.93 13.02
C VAL A 32 6.08 -13.21 14.33
N ASP A 33 6.71 -13.97 15.23
CA ASP A 33 6.12 -14.41 16.51
C ASP A 33 4.67 -14.91 16.38
N ASP A 34 4.45 -15.84 15.43
CA ASP A 34 3.17 -16.44 15.06
C ASP A 34 2.16 -15.52 14.37
N GLN A 35 2.45 -14.23 14.18
CA GLN A 35 1.63 -13.32 13.40
C GLN A 35 2.06 -13.33 11.92
N LEU A 36 1.10 -13.42 11.01
CA LEU A 36 1.35 -13.27 9.58
C LEU A 36 1.41 -11.79 9.22
N VAL A 37 2.54 -11.36 8.67
CA VAL A 37 2.79 -9.96 8.31
C VAL A 37 3.27 -9.84 6.87
N MET A 38 2.90 -8.76 6.20
CA MET A 38 3.51 -8.34 4.94
C MET A 38 4.70 -7.45 5.25
N VAL A 39 5.82 -7.76 4.61
CA VAL A 39 7.05 -6.96 4.67
C VAL A 39 7.33 -6.40 3.29
N LYS A 40 7.58 -5.09 3.20
CA LYS A 40 7.86 -4.39 1.95
C LYS A 40 9.18 -3.62 2.08
N GLY A 41 10.03 -3.78 1.07
CA GLY A 41 11.23 -2.97 0.89
C GLY A 41 10.92 -1.61 0.24
N ASN A 42 11.94 -1.04 -0.40
CA ASN A 42 11.80 0.11 -1.29
C ASN A 42 12.16 -0.26 -2.73
N SER A 43 11.81 0.59 -3.65
CA SER A 43 12.14 0.44 -5.07
C SER A 43 13.29 1.35 -5.51
N ILE A 44 13.82 1.10 -6.70
CA ILE A 44 14.64 2.07 -7.44
C ILE A 44 13.74 2.71 -8.48
N THR A 45 13.74 4.04 -8.52
CA THR A 45 13.06 4.82 -9.57
C THR A 45 13.76 4.67 -10.91
N GLU A 46 13.09 5.04 -12.00
CA GLU A 46 13.69 5.04 -13.35
C GLU A 46 14.95 5.91 -13.45
N ALA A 47 15.06 6.93 -12.62
CA ALA A 47 16.27 7.79 -12.52
C ALA A 47 17.39 7.19 -11.67
N GLY A 48 17.22 5.96 -11.16
CA GLY A 48 18.21 5.26 -10.36
C GLY A 48 18.30 5.71 -8.90
N THR A 49 17.32 6.51 -8.42
CA THR A 49 17.27 6.92 -7.02
C THR A 49 16.44 5.92 -6.20
N ALA A 50 16.88 5.65 -4.98
CA ALA A 50 16.13 4.82 -4.05
C ALA A 50 14.88 5.55 -3.53
N GLY A 51 13.76 4.85 -3.48
CA GLY A 51 12.52 5.38 -2.91
C GLY A 51 12.50 5.30 -1.38
N TYR A 52 11.55 6.03 -0.79
CA TYR A 52 11.32 6.11 0.65
C TYR A 52 10.00 5.44 1.07
N GLU A 53 9.53 4.47 0.28
CA GLU A 53 8.23 3.82 0.47
C GLU A 53 8.01 3.28 1.88
N PRO A 54 8.98 2.65 2.58
CA PRO A 54 8.76 2.19 3.95
C PRO A 54 8.37 3.31 4.92
N TYR A 55 8.97 4.49 4.75
CA TYR A 55 8.65 5.66 5.58
C TYR A 55 7.29 6.23 5.24
N SER A 56 6.94 6.29 3.94
CA SER A 56 5.63 6.75 3.48
C SER A 56 4.50 5.88 3.97
N GLU A 57 4.64 4.55 3.93
CA GLU A 57 3.64 3.62 4.50
C GLU A 57 3.36 3.94 5.97
N VAL A 58 4.41 4.09 6.78
CA VAL A 58 4.25 4.36 8.22
C VAL A 58 3.68 5.75 8.46
N MET A 59 4.18 6.78 7.77
CA MET A 59 3.68 8.14 7.94
C MET A 59 2.23 8.28 7.51
N ALA A 60 1.83 7.68 6.37
CA ALA A 60 0.46 7.66 5.92
C ALA A 60 -0.45 6.94 6.92
N SER A 61 -0.01 5.79 7.47
CA SER A 61 -0.73 5.07 8.53
C SER A 61 -0.96 5.94 9.77
N LEU A 62 0.07 6.64 10.25
CA LEU A 62 -0.04 7.55 11.40
C LEU A 62 -0.98 8.74 11.12
N ILE A 63 -0.94 9.31 9.92
CA ILE A 63 -1.85 10.39 9.51
C ILE A 63 -3.29 9.87 9.48
N ALA A 64 -3.53 8.68 8.88
CA ALA A 64 -4.85 8.07 8.84
C ALA A 64 -5.39 7.79 10.25
N GLN A 65 -4.52 7.36 11.18
CA GLN A 65 -4.86 7.17 12.60
C GLN A 65 -5.32 8.48 13.25
N VAL A 66 -4.57 9.55 13.07
CA VAL A 66 -4.93 10.88 13.61
C VAL A 66 -6.26 11.39 13.04
N LEU A 67 -6.53 11.11 11.77
CA LEU A 67 -7.79 11.47 11.10
C LEU A 67 -8.95 10.53 11.45
N GLY A 68 -8.72 9.45 12.20
CA GLY A 68 -9.74 8.47 12.55
C GLY A 68 -10.26 7.66 11.36
N LEU A 69 -9.44 7.50 10.31
CA LEU A 69 -9.79 6.72 9.13
C LEU A 69 -9.50 5.23 9.37
N PRO A 70 -10.34 4.30 8.88
CA PRO A 70 -10.02 2.88 8.87
C PRO A 70 -8.75 2.65 8.02
N HIS A 71 -7.68 2.15 8.64
CA HIS A 71 -6.39 1.97 7.97
C HIS A 71 -5.66 0.74 8.50
N VAL A 72 -4.70 0.25 7.73
CA VAL A 72 -3.74 -0.76 8.18
C VAL A 72 -2.60 -0.07 8.91
N GLU A 73 -2.27 -0.57 10.09
CA GLU A 73 -1.15 -0.07 10.87
C GLU A 73 0.17 -0.59 10.29
N TYR A 74 1.10 0.32 10.04
CA TYR A 74 2.44 -0.01 9.57
C TYR A 74 3.49 0.37 10.61
N ALA A 75 4.55 -0.45 10.70
CA ALA A 75 5.72 -0.19 11.51
C ALA A 75 7.01 -0.29 10.68
N LEU A 76 8.05 0.43 11.10
CA LEU A 76 9.40 0.24 10.57
C LEU A 76 10.12 -0.86 11.34
N MET A 77 10.78 -1.76 10.61
CA MET A 77 11.69 -2.75 11.16
C MET A 77 13.03 -2.71 10.42
N SER A 78 14.10 -3.20 11.07
CA SER A 78 15.40 -3.30 10.43
C SER A 78 15.35 -4.27 9.24
N ALA A 79 15.85 -3.84 8.07
CA ALA A 79 15.95 -4.68 6.89
C ALA A 79 16.82 -5.93 7.13
N LYS A 80 17.76 -5.87 8.08
CA LYS A 80 18.61 -7.03 8.45
C LYS A 80 17.84 -8.22 8.97
N LEU A 81 16.61 -8.01 9.47
CA LEU A 81 15.74 -9.08 9.96
C LEU A 81 15.06 -9.84 8.79
N PHE A 82 15.07 -9.27 7.58
CA PHE A 82 14.38 -9.79 6.41
C PHE A 82 15.31 -9.85 5.20
N PRO A 83 16.33 -10.73 5.22
CA PRO A 83 17.39 -10.75 4.20
C PRO A 83 16.89 -11.11 2.79
N ASP A 84 15.72 -11.71 2.68
CA ASP A 84 15.09 -12.04 1.40
C ASP A 84 14.39 -10.84 0.75
N ILE A 85 14.16 -9.74 1.50
CA ILE A 85 13.55 -8.51 1.00
C ILE A 85 14.65 -7.57 0.54
N GLN A 86 14.63 -7.25 -0.74
CA GLN A 86 15.58 -6.30 -1.31
C GLN A 86 15.23 -4.87 -0.89
N THR A 87 16.25 -4.16 -0.41
CA THR A 87 16.19 -2.72 -0.14
C THR A 87 17.37 -2.03 -0.84
N TYR A 88 17.13 -0.79 -1.26
CA TYR A 88 18.11 0.04 -1.96
C TYR A 88 18.42 1.27 -1.11
N SER A 89 19.65 1.35 -0.59
CA SER A 89 20.09 2.47 0.28
C SER A 89 19.15 2.79 1.44
N CYS A 90 18.44 1.75 1.93
CA CYS A 90 17.47 1.85 3.02
C CYS A 90 17.72 0.71 4.02
N ASP A 91 17.94 1.06 5.28
CA ASP A 91 18.20 0.07 6.36
C ASP A 91 16.92 -0.45 7.02
N VAL A 92 15.77 -0.02 6.52
CA VAL A 92 14.47 -0.38 7.09
C VAL A 92 13.52 -0.91 6.01
N VAL A 93 12.56 -1.69 6.49
CA VAL A 93 11.39 -2.17 5.73
C VAL A 93 10.13 -1.70 6.44
N SER A 94 9.02 -1.60 5.71
CA SER A 94 7.70 -1.45 6.32
C SER A 94 7.06 -2.82 6.55
N VAL A 95 6.41 -2.95 7.69
CA VAL A 95 5.77 -4.20 8.12
C VAL A 95 4.34 -3.90 8.54
N CYS A 96 3.38 -4.68 8.06
CA CYS A 96 2.00 -4.60 8.49
C CYS A 96 1.40 -5.99 8.71
N PRO A 97 0.47 -6.16 9.66
CA PRO A 97 -0.24 -7.41 9.87
C PRO A 97 -1.15 -7.75 8.68
N LYS A 98 -1.41 -9.04 8.46
CA LYS A 98 -2.51 -9.46 7.62
C LYS A 98 -3.82 -8.92 8.23
N PHE A 99 -4.55 -8.12 7.48
CA PHE A 99 -5.77 -7.47 7.96
C PHE A 99 -7.06 -8.22 7.60
N THR A 100 -6.96 -9.25 6.75
CA THR A 100 -8.10 -10.13 6.43
C THR A 100 -8.12 -11.35 7.33
N THR A 101 -9.32 -11.82 7.67
CA THR A 101 -9.56 -13.08 8.38
C THR A 101 -9.58 -14.26 7.40
N ASP A 102 -9.69 -15.50 7.91
CA ASP A 102 -9.64 -16.70 7.05
C ASP A 102 -10.94 -16.93 6.26
N ASP A 103 -12.04 -16.30 6.67
CA ASP A 103 -13.34 -16.28 5.98
C ASP A 103 -13.51 -15.10 5.02
N GLU A 104 -12.49 -14.23 4.91
CA GLU A 104 -12.44 -13.08 4.01
C GLU A 104 -11.54 -13.33 2.81
N GLN A 105 -12.04 -12.97 1.64
CA GLN A 105 -11.28 -12.97 0.39
C GLN A 105 -11.09 -11.54 -0.09
N LEU A 106 -9.90 -11.27 -0.61
CA LEU A 106 -9.53 -9.97 -1.16
C LEU A 106 -9.53 -10.06 -2.69
N TYR A 107 -10.31 -9.23 -3.35
CA TYR A 107 -10.39 -9.14 -4.80
C TYR A 107 -9.96 -7.75 -5.26
N HIS A 108 -9.18 -7.68 -6.33
CA HIS A 108 -8.86 -6.40 -6.96
C HIS A 108 -10.12 -5.77 -7.57
N PHE A 109 -10.25 -4.46 -7.41
CA PHE A 109 -11.36 -3.72 -8.03
C PHE A 109 -11.36 -3.89 -9.54
N ALA A 110 -10.19 -3.92 -10.18
CA ALA A 110 -10.06 -4.16 -11.62
C ALA A 110 -10.78 -5.45 -12.05
N ASP A 111 -10.51 -6.57 -11.37
CA ASP A 111 -11.10 -7.87 -11.69
C ASP A 111 -12.62 -7.86 -11.55
N LEU A 112 -13.13 -7.21 -10.49
CA LEU A 112 -14.57 -7.09 -10.26
C LEU A 112 -15.24 -6.16 -11.27
N ALA A 113 -14.59 -5.07 -11.63
CA ALA A 113 -15.09 -4.13 -12.64
C ALA A 113 -15.14 -4.78 -14.03
N ASP A 114 -14.08 -5.47 -14.43
CA ASP A 114 -14.04 -6.20 -15.69
C ASP A 114 -15.17 -7.24 -15.78
N ALA A 115 -15.37 -8.03 -14.73
CA ALA A 115 -16.45 -9.01 -14.68
C ALA A 115 -17.84 -8.34 -14.74
N HIS A 116 -18.05 -7.22 -14.02
CA HIS A 116 -19.30 -6.47 -14.02
C HIS A 116 -19.65 -5.90 -15.40
N PHE A 117 -18.71 -5.20 -16.02
CA PHE A 117 -18.95 -4.56 -17.34
C PHE A 117 -19.06 -5.58 -18.46
N LEU A 118 -18.33 -6.69 -18.40
CA LEU A 118 -18.48 -7.81 -19.32
C LEU A 118 -19.89 -8.43 -19.21
N ALA A 119 -20.36 -8.68 -18.00
CA ALA A 119 -21.67 -9.28 -17.78
C ALA A 119 -22.83 -8.36 -18.16
N SER A 120 -22.70 -7.04 -17.93
CA SER A 120 -23.73 -6.05 -18.24
C SER A 120 -23.74 -5.60 -19.71
N GLY A 121 -22.65 -5.84 -20.44
CA GLY A 121 -22.48 -5.33 -21.81
C GLY A 121 -22.32 -3.78 -21.89
N GLN A 122 -22.10 -3.13 -20.76
CA GLN A 122 -21.88 -1.69 -20.69
C GLN A 122 -20.42 -1.34 -20.93
N ALA A 123 -20.15 -0.15 -21.48
CA ALA A 123 -18.80 0.36 -21.60
C ALA A 123 -18.29 0.85 -20.22
N ALA A 124 -17.05 0.49 -19.89
CA ALA A 124 -16.36 0.95 -18.68
C ALA A 124 -15.88 2.40 -18.85
N SER A 125 -16.81 3.38 -18.84
CA SER A 125 -16.40 4.80 -18.78
C SER A 125 -15.93 5.18 -17.38
N PRO A 126 -15.14 6.26 -17.22
CA PRO A 126 -14.73 6.74 -15.90
C PRO A 126 -15.90 6.98 -14.94
N GLU A 127 -17.02 7.50 -15.44
CA GLU A 127 -18.22 7.74 -14.65
C GLU A 127 -18.89 6.44 -14.22
N ALA A 128 -18.95 5.43 -15.10
CA ALA A 128 -19.51 4.12 -14.79
C ALA A 128 -18.63 3.36 -13.78
N LEU A 129 -17.30 3.43 -13.92
CA LEU A 129 -16.35 2.88 -12.96
C LEU A 129 -16.50 3.54 -11.57
N PHE A 130 -16.62 4.87 -11.52
CA PHE A 130 -16.83 5.60 -10.27
C PHE A 130 -18.17 5.25 -9.62
N GLN A 131 -19.24 5.10 -10.40
CA GLN A 131 -20.52 4.65 -9.90
C GLN A 131 -20.43 3.24 -9.32
N TYR A 132 -19.81 2.31 -10.04
CA TYR A 132 -19.63 0.95 -9.57
C TYR A 132 -18.78 0.88 -8.29
N ALA A 133 -17.70 1.65 -8.21
CA ALA A 133 -16.92 1.79 -6.98
C ALA A 133 -17.77 2.31 -5.80
N THR A 134 -18.65 3.29 -6.08
CA THR A 134 -19.57 3.84 -5.07
C THR A 134 -20.55 2.78 -4.54
N GLU A 135 -21.02 1.89 -5.39
CA GLU A 135 -21.91 0.77 -5.02
C GLU A 135 -21.17 -0.28 -4.18
N LEU A 136 -19.93 -0.61 -4.54
CA LEU A 136 -19.11 -1.60 -3.83
C LEU A 136 -18.66 -1.13 -2.44
N TYR A 137 -18.14 0.08 -2.34
CA TYR A 137 -17.47 0.58 -1.11
C TYR A 137 -18.38 1.44 -0.24
N GLY A 138 -19.46 1.95 -0.81
CA GLY A 138 -20.25 3.02 -0.20
C GLY A 138 -19.59 4.39 -0.36
N LYS A 139 -20.44 5.37 -0.63
CA LYS A 139 -20.04 6.76 -0.97
C LYS A 139 -19.11 7.39 0.07
N LYS A 140 -19.41 7.19 1.37
CA LYS A 140 -18.65 7.78 2.46
C LYS A 140 -17.20 7.30 2.45
N TRP A 141 -16.99 5.99 2.41
CA TRP A 141 -15.65 5.42 2.43
C TRP A 141 -14.84 5.82 1.21
N LEU A 142 -15.44 5.71 0.00
CA LEU A 142 -14.78 6.08 -1.25
C LEU A 142 -14.29 7.52 -1.23
N TYR A 143 -15.12 8.47 -0.80
CA TYR A 143 -14.71 9.87 -0.71
C TYR A 143 -13.66 10.12 0.36
N GLN A 144 -13.74 9.46 1.50
CA GLN A 144 -12.72 9.55 2.54
C GLN A 144 -11.36 9.07 2.04
N MET A 145 -11.32 7.93 1.36
CA MET A 145 -10.09 7.40 0.78
C MET A 145 -9.52 8.33 -0.30
N LEU A 146 -10.33 8.79 -1.25
CA LEU A 146 -9.87 9.70 -2.31
C LEU A 146 -9.38 11.05 -1.76
N ALA A 147 -10.07 11.57 -0.75
CA ALA A 147 -9.63 12.80 -0.08
C ALA A 147 -8.32 12.59 0.69
N PHE A 148 -8.16 11.43 1.31
CA PHE A 148 -6.92 11.05 1.98
C PHE A 148 -5.77 10.90 0.98
N ASP A 149 -5.97 10.19 -0.14
CA ASP A 149 -4.96 10.07 -1.19
C ASP A 149 -4.53 11.44 -1.74
N ALA A 150 -5.49 12.32 -1.98
CA ALA A 150 -5.19 13.70 -2.41
C ALA A 150 -4.39 14.47 -1.34
N PHE A 151 -4.72 14.29 -0.06
CA PHE A 151 -4.04 14.96 1.05
C PHE A 151 -2.59 14.51 1.22
N ILE A 152 -2.33 13.21 1.12
CA ILE A 152 -0.95 12.65 1.24
C ILE A 152 -0.19 12.63 -0.08
N GLY A 153 -0.79 13.10 -1.19
CA GLY A 153 -0.20 13.06 -2.53
C GLY A 153 0.09 11.63 -3.00
N ASN A 154 -0.82 10.70 -2.78
CA ASN A 154 -0.71 9.33 -3.26
C ASN A 154 -1.01 9.28 -4.75
N GLU A 155 0.02 9.12 -5.57
CA GLU A 155 -0.10 9.04 -7.03
C GLU A 155 -0.21 7.61 -7.55
N ASP A 156 -0.18 6.61 -6.66
CA ASP A 156 -0.15 5.19 -7.03
C ASP A 156 -1.46 4.45 -6.70
N ARG A 157 -2.54 5.19 -6.40
CA ARG A 157 -3.87 4.61 -6.20
C ARG A 157 -4.53 4.27 -7.53
N HIS A 158 -4.10 3.18 -8.14
CA HIS A 158 -4.73 2.63 -9.34
C HIS A 158 -5.63 1.44 -8.98
N GLU A 159 -6.40 0.95 -9.93
CA GLU A 159 -7.41 -0.09 -9.76
C GLU A 159 -6.93 -1.44 -9.20
N ASN A 160 -5.61 -1.72 -9.25
CA ASN A 160 -5.00 -2.90 -8.63
C ASN A 160 -4.49 -2.63 -7.19
N ASN A 161 -4.50 -1.38 -6.72
CA ASN A 161 -4.24 -0.98 -5.33
C ASN A 161 -5.54 -0.58 -4.61
N PHE A 162 -6.66 -1.15 -5.08
CA PHE A 162 -8.00 -0.79 -4.70
C PHE A 162 -8.81 -2.08 -4.58
N ASP A 163 -8.75 -2.71 -3.42
CA ASP A 163 -9.33 -4.02 -3.22
C ASP A 163 -10.72 -3.98 -2.58
N VAL A 164 -11.44 -5.07 -2.67
CA VAL A 164 -12.73 -5.31 -2.02
C VAL A 164 -12.60 -6.56 -1.16
N ILE A 165 -13.03 -6.48 0.09
CA ILE A 165 -13.17 -7.66 0.95
C ILE A 165 -14.53 -8.30 0.66
N VAL A 166 -14.51 -9.59 0.36
CA VAL A 166 -15.73 -10.40 0.20
C VAL A 166 -15.82 -11.41 1.34
N ARG A 167 -16.94 -11.39 2.07
CA ARG A 167 -17.27 -12.34 3.13
C ARG A 167 -18.76 -12.68 3.05
N ASP A 168 -19.10 -13.95 3.09
CA ASP A 168 -20.49 -14.45 3.00
C ASP A 168 -21.28 -13.88 1.80
N GLY A 169 -20.59 -13.73 0.65
CA GLY A 169 -21.19 -13.15 -0.57
C GLY A 169 -21.51 -11.66 -0.49
N LYS A 170 -20.98 -10.94 0.51
CA LYS A 170 -21.14 -9.49 0.67
C LYS A 170 -19.82 -8.78 0.51
N ASN A 171 -19.89 -7.59 -0.07
CA ASN A 171 -18.75 -6.71 -0.28
C ASN A 171 -18.56 -5.76 0.90
N TYR A 172 -17.32 -5.57 1.30
CA TYR A 172 -16.90 -4.63 2.34
C TYR A 172 -15.71 -3.82 1.85
N ALA A 173 -15.70 -2.55 2.23
CA ALA A 173 -14.54 -1.71 2.00
C ALA A 173 -13.38 -2.15 2.93
N PRO A 174 -12.16 -2.31 2.41
CA PRO A 174 -10.99 -2.63 3.24
C PRO A 174 -10.55 -1.41 4.06
N PRO A 175 -9.73 -1.59 5.10
CA PRO A 175 -8.99 -0.47 5.66
C PRO A 175 -8.08 0.15 4.57
N ILE A 176 -7.75 1.43 4.68
CA ILE A 176 -6.82 2.10 3.75
C ILE A 176 -5.42 1.51 3.95
N TYR A 177 -4.76 1.09 2.87
CA TYR A 177 -3.42 0.50 2.87
C TYR A 177 -2.71 0.79 1.55
N ASP A 178 -1.45 0.36 1.43
CA ASP A 178 -0.60 0.49 0.24
C ASP A 178 -0.42 1.97 -0.20
N ASN A 179 0.16 2.75 0.72
CA ASN A 179 0.41 4.19 0.55
C ASN A 179 1.90 4.50 0.33
N GLY A 180 2.70 3.51 -0.06
CA GLY A 180 4.14 3.67 -0.25
C GLY A 180 4.51 4.72 -1.31
N GLY A 181 3.65 4.92 -2.31
CA GLY A 181 3.83 5.93 -3.36
C GLY A 181 3.44 7.36 -2.96
N SER A 182 3.13 7.61 -1.68
CA SER A 182 2.69 8.91 -1.17
C SER A 182 3.82 9.77 -0.59
N LEU A 183 3.49 10.98 -0.14
CA LEU A 183 4.38 11.88 0.59
C LEU A 183 5.72 12.12 -0.12
N LEU A 184 5.69 12.17 -1.45
CA LEU A 184 6.86 12.36 -2.30
C LEU A 184 7.94 11.26 -2.17
N ALA A 185 7.59 10.08 -1.68
CA ALA A 185 8.51 8.96 -1.48
C ALA A 185 9.33 8.60 -2.73
N LEU A 186 8.74 8.81 -3.89
CA LEU A 186 9.34 8.51 -5.20
C LEU A 186 9.65 9.78 -6.00
N SER A 187 9.49 10.95 -5.37
CA SER A 187 9.72 12.22 -6.05
C SER A 187 11.20 12.46 -6.25
N LEU A 188 11.56 12.80 -7.47
CA LEU A 188 12.87 13.32 -7.87
C LEU A 188 13.01 14.81 -7.54
N ILE A 189 12.36 15.34 -6.52
CA ILE A 189 12.63 16.70 -6.10
C ILE A 189 14.06 16.73 -5.55
N HIS A 190 15.02 16.81 -6.48
CA HIS A 190 16.25 17.53 -6.22
C HIS A 190 15.80 18.96 -5.94
N ILE A 191 15.77 19.32 -4.66
CA ILE A 191 15.98 20.71 -4.32
C ILE A 191 17.40 20.97 -4.82
N SER A 192 17.53 21.30 -6.10
CA SER A 192 18.74 21.91 -6.60
C SER A 192 18.93 23.13 -5.72
N GLU A 193 20.02 23.14 -4.95
CA GLU A 193 20.41 24.35 -4.23
C GLU A 193 20.32 25.51 -5.21
N PRO A 194 19.65 26.63 -4.82
CA PRO A 194 19.59 27.77 -5.71
C PRO A 194 21.02 28.12 -6.07
N THR A 195 21.39 27.94 -7.34
CA THR A 195 22.69 28.41 -7.87
C THR A 195 22.79 29.87 -7.51
N ARG A 196 23.66 30.20 -6.56
CA ARG A 196 23.94 31.58 -6.21
C ARG A 196 24.39 32.28 -7.50
N PRO A 197 23.69 33.33 -7.93
CA PRO A 197 24.22 34.14 -9.02
C PRO A 197 25.55 34.73 -8.54
N TYR A 198 26.57 34.57 -9.32
CA TYR A 198 27.88 35.23 -9.13
C TYR A 198 27.73 36.72 -9.34
#